data_8b8061478be926d42af3b3d38b5a8763
#
_entry.id   8b8061478be926d42af3b3d38b5a8763
#
_cell.length_a   1.000
_cell.length_b   1.000
_cell.length_c   1.000
_cell.angle_alpha   90.00
_cell.angle_beta   90.00
_cell.angle_gamma   90.00
#
_symmetry.space_group_name_H-M   'P 1'
#
loop_
_entity.id
_entity.type
_entity.pdbx_description
1 polymer ?
#
loop_
_entity_poly.entity_id
_entity_poly.type
_entity_poly.pdbx_seq_one_letter_code
_entity_poly.pdbx_strand_id
1 'polypeptide(L)'
;MQYILEPASVYLGGTEMNYYNVGKLLIEAQGGEDRAKYGESLIKEYSNKLITEVGKKYNYKTLLKMRKFYLMFKNFSTLSRHLTWSHYCELLTFDNVDEINYYIKQTGDYNLSVRELREKIKSKEYQRLDDNTKLKLINKEETVVSDFIKNPIIIRNKYNVDKEHITEKILQKLILEDIEKFLLELGTGFSFIKSEYKIKIGSTYNYIDLLLFNYTYNCFVVIELKVTELKKEHIGQIEVYMNYVDKNIKTINQDKTIGVIICKKDNGYYIEYSSDSRIYHKEYILN
;
A
#
# COMPACT_ATOMS: atom_id res chain seq x y z
N MET A 1 -25.82 20.16 -28.05
CA MET A 1 -26.09 18.73 -28.37
C MET A 1 -25.01 18.15 -29.25
N GLN A 2 -24.55 18.89 -30.23
CA GLN A 2 -23.51 18.51 -31.21
C GLN A 2 -22.14 18.21 -30.57
N TYR A 3 -21.76 18.93 -29.48
CA TYR A 3 -20.45 18.85 -28.84
C TYR A 3 -20.16 17.55 -28.04
N ILE A 4 -21.14 16.75 -27.69
CA ILE A 4 -20.95 15.48 -27.00
C ILE A 4 -20.78 14.32 -27.98
N LEU A 5 -21.28 14.45 -29.18
CA LEU A 5 -21.25 13.42 -30.23
C LEU A 5 -20.03 13.54 -31.16
N GLU A 6 -19.51 14.77 -31.40
CA GLU A 6 -18.31 14.99 -32.21
C GLU A 6 -16.97 14.53 -31.62
N PRO A 7 -16.74 14.54 -30.27
CA PRO A 7 -15.39 14.31 -29.74
C PRO A 7 -14.94 12.87 -29.69
N ALA A 8 -15.80 11.89 -29.82
CA ALA A 8 -15.37 10.50 -29.70
C ALA A 8 -14.43 10.04 -30.82
N SER A 9 -14.40 10.76 -31.95
CA SER A 9 -13.55 10.48 -33.11
C SER A 9 -12.33 11.39 -33.25
N VAL A 10 -12.27 12.50 -32.52
CA VAL A 10 -11.24 13.55 -32.68
C VAL A 10 -10.13 13.50 -31.62
N TYR A 11 -10.37 12.90 -30.44
CA TYR A 11 -9.34 12.82 -29.38
C TYR A 11 -8.52 11.53 -29.51
N LEU A 12 -7.46 11.59 -30.30
CA LEU A 12 -6.37 10.60 -30.40
C LEU A 12 -5.41 10.67 -29.19
N GLY A 13 -5.97 10.81 -28.00
CA GLY A 13 -5.26 10.61 -26.72
C GLY A 13 -5.70 9.30 -26.09
N GLY A 14 -4.95 8.74 -25.15
CA GLY A 14 -5.29 7.46 -24.51
C GLY A 14 -6.73 7.37 -24.01
N THR A 15 -7.19 6.16 -23.78
CA THR A 15 -8.59 5.86 -23.39
C THR A 15 -9.04 6.66 -22.16
N GLU A 16 -8.13 6.88 -21.21
CA GLU A 16 -8.36 7.61 -19.95
C GLU A 16 -8.65 9.09 -20.20
N MET A 17 -7.91 9.71 -21.13
CA MET A 17 -8.12 11.10 -21.52
C MET A 17 -9.49 11.27 -22.20
N ASN A 18 -9.94 10.30 -22.99
CA ASN A 18 -11.27 10.31 -23.58
C ASN A 18 -12.36 10.27 -22.51
N TYR A 19 -12.21 9.43 -21.49
CA TYR A 19 -13.16 9.35 -20.37
C TYR A 19 -13.19 10.61 -19.53
N TYR A 20 -12.04 11.24 -19.32
CA TYR A 20 -11.92 12.54 -18.66
C TYR A 20 -12.67 13.63 -19.45
N ASN A 21 -12.45 13.72 -20.75
CA ASN A 21 -13.10 14.69 -21.62
C ASN A 21 -14.62 14.48 -21.69
N VAL A 22 -15.09 13.24 -21.78
CA VAL A 22 -16.53 12.94 -21.70
C VAL A 22 -17.10 13.40 -20.36
N GLY A 23 -16.40 13.16 -19.25
CA GLY A 23 -16.79 13.63 -17.92
C GLY A 23 -16.92 15.15 -17.86
N LYS A 24 -15.95 15.88 -18.44
CA LYS A 24 -15.95 17.34 -18.58
C LYS A 24 -17.17 17.85 -19.35
N LEU A 25 -17.39 17.29 -20.54
CA LEU A 25 -18.54 17.66 -21.41
C LEU A 25 -19.89 17.41 -20.74
N LEU A 26 -20.00 16.34 -19.94
CA LEU A 26 -21.22 16.08 -19.14
C LEU A 26 -21.47 17.18 -18.09
N ILE A 27 -20.44 17.67 -17.42
CA ILE A 27 -20.55 18.75 -16.44
C ILE A 27 -20.94 20.06 -17.14
N GLU A 28 -20.29 20.38 -18.25
CA GLU A 28 -20.62 21.57 -19.06
C GLU A 28 -22.07 21.52 -19.55
N ALA A 29 -22.52 20.38 -20.08
CA ALA A 29 -23.90 20.17 -20.53
C ALA A 29 -24.95 20.31 -19.42
N GLN A 30 -24.56 20.02 -18.18
CA GLN A 30 -25.42 20.21 -16.99
C GLN A 30 -25.46 21.65 -16.49
N GLY A 31 -24.75 22.57 -17.12
CA GLY A 31 -24.69 23.99 -16.76
C GLY A 31 -23.63 24.31 -15.70
N GLY A 32 -22.58 23.48 -15.58
CA GLY A 32 -21.48 23.61 -14.64
C GLY A 32 -21.63 22.77 -13.37
N GLU A 33 -20.64 22.84 -12.50
CA GLU A 33 -20.54 21.99 -11.30
C GLU A 33 -21.68 22.23 -10.30
N ASP A 34 -22.09 23.47 -10.11
CA ASP A 34 -23.13 23.86 -9.15
C ASP A 34 -24.51 23.32 -9.51
N ARG A 35 -24.78 23.16 -10.80
CA ARG A 35 -26.04 22.64 -11.34
C ARG A 35 -26.03 21.14 -11.62
N ALA A 36 -24.85 20.51 -11.56
CA ALA A 36 -24.67 19.12 -11.93
C ALA A 36 -25.48 18.12 -11.07
N LYS A 37 -25.90 18.51 -9.86
CA LYS A 37 -26.77 17.70 -8.98
C LYS A 37 -28.20 17.49 -9.56
N TYR A 38 -28.68 18.41 -10.37
CA TYR A 38 -30.05 18.38 -10.93
C TYR A 38 -30.16 17.72 -12.31
N GLY A 39 -29.02 17.34 -12.88
CA GLY A 39 -28.94 16.89 -14.29
C GLY A 39 -28.95 15.37 -14.49
N GLU A 40 -29.41 14.54 -13.54
CA GLU A 40 -29.42 13.08 -13.71
C GLU A 40 -30.26 12.59 -14.91
N SER A 41 -31.40 13.24 -15.18
CA SER A 41 -32.23 12.92 -16.37
C SER A 41 -31.47 13.13 -17.65
N LEU A 42 -30.69 14.19 -17.75
CA LEU A 42 -29.86 14.52 -18.90
C LEU A 42 -28.80 13.43 -19.18
N ILE A 43 -28.15 12.92 -18.13
CA ILE A 43 -27.17 11.83 -18.30
C ILE A 43 -27.82 10.55 -18.80
N LYS A 44 -29.04 10.24 -18.34
CA LYS A 44 -29.82 9.10 -18.88
C LYS A 44 -30.13 9.27 -20.36
N GLU A 45 -30.55 10.47 -20.79
CA GLU A 45 -30.81 10.77 -22.17
C GLU A 45 -29.57 10.61 -23.03
N TYR A 46 -28.43 11.17 -22.61
CA TYR A 46 -27.15 10.99 -23.31
C TYR A 46 -26.70 9.54 -23.31
N SER A 47 -26.88 8.79 -22.25
CA SER A 47 -26.58 7.37 -22.23
C SER A 47 -27.33 6.60 -23.30
N ASN A 48 -28.65 6.82 -23.43
CA ASN A 48 -29.46 6.14 -24.43
C ASN A 48 -29.01 6.45 -25.85
N LYS A 49 -28.69 7.71 -26.15
CA LYS A 49 -28.16 8.13 -27.44
C LYS A 49 -26.77 7.52 -27.72
N LEU A 50 -25.85 7.65 -26.78
CA LEU A 50 -24.48 7.17 -26.96
C LEU A 50 -24.40 5.63 -27.06
N ILE A 51 -25.26 4.89 -26.37
CA ILE A 51 -25.35 3.44 -26.53
C ILE A 51 -25.69 3.05 -27.94
N THR A 52 -26.65 3.77 -28.56
CA THR A 52 -27.13 3.50 -29.91
C THR A 52 -26.10 3.90 -30.96
N GLU A 53 -25.46 5.07 -30.81
CA GLU A 53 -24.60 5.66 -31.84
C GLU A 53 -23.13 5.22 -31.70
N VAL A 54 -22.63 5.00 -30.51
CA VAL A 54 -21.19 4.75 -30.23
C VAL A 54 -20.96 3.37 -29.62
N GLY A 55 -21.85 2.91 -28.74
CA GLY A 55 -21.76 1.56 -28.16
C GLY A 55 -22.02 1.47 -26.66
N LYS A 56 -22.23 0.23 -26.22
CA LYS A 56 -22.68 -0.12 -24.85
C LYS A 56 -21.75 0.36 -23.69
N LYS A 57 -20.49 0.72 -23.99
CA LYS A 57 -19.52 1.24 -23.00
C LYS A 57 -19.96 2.57 -22.40
N TYR A 58 -20.83 3.35 -23.07
CA TYR A 58 -21.35 4.64 -22.61
C TYR A 58 -22.68 4.51 -21.86
N ASN A 59 -22.89 3.40 -21.15
CA ASN A 59 -24.07 3.25 -20.32
C ASN A 59 -24.09 4.26 -19.16
N TYR A 60 -25.27 4.48 -18.59
CA TYR A 60 -25.51 5.47 -17.53
C TYR A 60 -24.52 5.37 -16.35
N LYS A 61 -24.24 4.15 -15.86
CA LYS A 61 -23.30 3.95 -14.74
C LYS A 61 -21.88 4.37 -15.15
N THR A 62 -21.46 4.09 -16.35
CA THR A 62 -20.14 4.48 -16.87
C THR A 62 -20.04 5.99 -17.05
N LEU A 63 -21.08 6.65 -17.56
CA LEU A 63 -21.10 8.11 -17.67
C LEU A 63 -21.03 8.80 -16.30
N LEU A 64 -21.70 8.26 -15.28
CA LEU A 64 -21.55 8.76 -13.91
C LEU A 64 -20.12 8.62 -13.39
N LYS A 65 -19.44 7.49 -13.68
CA LYS A 65 -18.03 7.32 -13.32
C LYS A 65 -17.12 8.31 -14.07
N MET A 66 -17.34 8.53 -15.34
CA MET A 66 -16.58 9.52 -16.13
C MET A 66 -16.77 10.93 -15.57
N ARG A 67 -17.99 11.29 -15.20
CA ARG A 67 -18.29 12.56 -14.55
C ARG A 67 -17.57 12.70 -13.20
N LYS A 68 -17.64 11.67 -12.32
CA LYS A 68 -16.91 11.65 -11.05
C LYS A 68 -15.40 11.73 -11.27
N PHE A 69 -14.89 11.04 -12.28
CA PHE A 69 -13.50 11.07 -12.68
C PHE A 69 -13.02 12.48 -13.02
N TYR A 70 -13.76 13.20 -13.87
CA TYR A 70 -13.42 14.59 -14.17
C TYR A 70 -13.41 15.46 -12.90
N LEU A 71 -14.46 15.42 -12.09
CA LEU A 71 -14.56 16.24 -10.87
C LEU A 71 -13.42 15.95 -9.89
N MET A 72 -13.05 14.70 -9.74
CA MET A 72 -11.98 14.29 -8.84
C MET A 72 -10.59 14.71 -9.33
N PHE A 73 -10.33 14.57 -10.63
CA PHE A 73 -9.01 14.75 -11.21
C PHE A 73 -8.81 16.05 -11.99
N LYS A 74 -9.78 16.96 -12.01
CA LYS A 74 -9.69 18.25 -12.76
C LYS A 74 -8.52 19.14 -12.30
N ASN A 75 -8.09 19.04 -11.04
CA ASN A 75 -6.99 19.82 -10.48
C ASN A 75 -5.63 19.10 -10.56
N PHE A 76 -5.59 17.89 -11.10
CA PHE A 76 -4.36 17.16 -11.31
C PHE A 76 -3.69 17.65 -12.61
N SER A 77 -2.41 18.00 -12.53
CA SER A 77 -1.66 18.53 -13.68
C SER A 77 -1.55 17.51 -14.82
N THR A 78 -1.51 16.23 -14.50
CA THR A 78 -1.45 15.11 -15.45
C THR A 78 -2.03 13.85 -14.85
N LEU A 79 -2.81 13.13 -15.65
CA LEU A 79 -3.20 11.75 -15.31
C LEU A 79 -1.97 10.84 -15.45
N SER A 80 -1.79 9.92 -14.50
CA SER A 80 -0.68 8.97 -14.54
C SER A 80 -0.81 8.05 -15.76
N ARG A 81 0.25 7.95 -16.56
CA ARG A 81 0.30 7.05 -17.73
C ARG A 81 0.37 5.56 -17.35
N HIS A 82 0.68 5.28 -16.09
CA HIS A 82 0.79 3.91 -15.56
C HIS A 82 -0.56 3.34 -15.12
N LEU A 83 -1.59 4.18 -14.98
CA LEU A 83 -2.91 3.77 -14.54
C LEU A 83 -3.86 3.65 -15.74
N THR A 84 -4.58 2.52 -15.80
CA THR A 84 -5.68 2.31 -16.76
C THR A 84 -7.00 2.83 -16.17
N TRP A 85 -8.02 2.97 -17.02
CA TRP A 85 -9.38 3.30 -16.60
C TRP A 85 -9.90 2.42 -15.45
N SER A 86 -9.54 1.13 -15.47
CA SER A 86 -9.95 0.19 -14.41
C SER A 86 -9.30 0.52 -13.08
N HIS A 87 -8.05 0.97 -13.05
CA HIS A 87 -7.40 1.47 -11.84
C HIS A 87 -8.11 2.71 -11.30
N TYR A 88 -8.39 3.69 -12.18
CA TYR A 88 -9.12 4.89 -11.77
C TYR A 88 -10.52 4.57 -11.23
N CYS A 89 -11.21 3.56 -11.77
CA CYS A 89 -12.51 3.14 -11.26
C CYS A 89 -12.47 2.63 -9.81
N GLU A 90 -11.38 1.99 -9.38
CA GLU A 90 -11.19 1.61 -7.96
C GLU A 90 -10.99 2.87 -7.08
N LEU A 91 -10.24 3.84 -7.58
CA LEU A 91 -9.94 5.08 -6.85
C LEU A 91 -11.13 6.03 -6.73
N LEU A 92 -12.12 5.94 -7.63
CA LEU A 92 -13.33 6.73 -7.55
C LEU A 92 -14.19 6.46 -6.30
N THR A 93 -13.87 5.44 -5.53
CA THR A 93 -14.57 5.13 -4.26
C THR A 93 -14.12 5.99 -3.09
N PHE A 94 -12.99 6.67 -3.21
CA PHE A 94 -12.40 7.51 -2.17
C PHE A 94 -12.80 8.98 -2.32
N ASP A 95 -12.76 9.68 -1.18
CA ASP A 95 -12.94 11.14 -1.11
C ASP A 95 -11.65 11.83 -0.58
N ASN A 96 -10.75 11.06 0.07
CA ASN A 96 -9.48 11.59 0.58
C ASN A 96 -8.43 11.65 -0.53
N VAL A 97 -7.99 12.87 -0.85
CA VAL A 97 -7.01 13.14 -1.92
C VAL A 97 -5.65 12.51 -1.64
N ASP A 98 -5.21 12.50 -0.38
CA ASP A 98 -3.90 11.95 0.00
C ASP A 98 -3.88 10.42 -0.15
N GLU A 99 -4.99 9.76 0.22
CA GLU A 99 -5.18 8.33 0.00
C GLU A 99 -5.18 7.99 -1.50
N ILE A 100 -5.88 8.78 -2.30
CA ILE A 100 -5.88 8.62 -3.77
C ILE A 100 -4.47 8.76 -4.33
N ASN A 101 -3.73 9.80 -3.93
CA ASN A 101 -2.35 10.05 -4.35
C ASN A 101 -1.41 8.90 -3.94
N TYR A 102 -1.58 8.37 -2.74
CA TYR A 102 -0.85 7.19 -2.27
C TYR A 102 -1.04 6.00 -3.21
N TYR A 103 -2.28 5.62 -3.52
CA TYR A 103 -2.55 4.49 -4.38
C TYR A 103 -2.15 4.73 -5.84
N ILE A 104 -2.24 5.97 -6.35
CA ILE A 104 -1.70 6.34 -7.67
C ILE A 104 -0.20 6.11 -7.71
N LYS A 105 0.53 6.60 -6.69
CA LYS A 105 1.99 6.43 -6.59
C LYS A 105 2.37 4.96 -6.48
N GLN A 106 1.73 4.21 -5.57
CA GLN A 106 1.97 2.76 -5.44
C GLN A 106 1.75 2.01 -6.75
N THR A 107 0.67 2.33 -7.47
CA THR A 107 0.36 1.69 -8.75
C THR A 107 1.41 2.02 -9.81
N GLY A 108 1.87 3.26 -9.87
CA GLY A 108 2.89 3.71 -10.83
C GLY A 108 4.28 3.15 -10.53
N ASP A 109 4.74 3.25 -9.27
CA ASP A 109 6.09 2.85 -8.86
C ASP A 109 6.30 1.32 -8.96
N TYR A 110 5.25 0.54 -8.69
CA TYR A 110 5.34 -0.92 -8.64
C TYR A 110 4.58 -1.62 -9.78
N ASN A 111 4.05 -0.85 -10.74
CA ASN A 111 3.31 -1.35 -11.89
C ASN A 111 2.21 -2.36 -11.50
N LEU A 112 1.43 -2.01 -10.47
CA LEU A 112 0.40 -2.89 -9.93
C LEU A 112 -0.68 -3.17 -10.97
N SER A 113 -1.14 -4.41 -11.03
CA SER A 113 -2.39 -4.75 -11.73
C SER A 113 -3.61 -4.22 -10.95
N VAL A 114 -4.75 -4.12 -11.62
CA VAL A 114 -6.02 -3.73 -10.96
C VAL A 114 -6.37 -4.66 -9.79
N ARG A 115 -6.02 -5.94 -9.89
CA ARG A 115 -6.26 -6.93 -8.83
C ARG A 115 -5.39 -6.63 -7.60
N GLU A 116 -4.11 -6.37 -7.81
CA GLU A 116 -3.18 -6.03 -6.72
C GLU A 116 -3.55 -4.71 -6.06
N LEU A 117 -3.91 -3.68 -6.84
CA LEU A 117 -4.44 -2.42 -6.28
C LEU A 117 -5.67 -2.67 -5.41
N ARG A 118 -6.62 -3.49 -5.90
CA ARG A 118 -7.83 -3.83 -5.13
C ARG A 118 -7.53 -4.56 -3.82
N GLU A 119 -6.57 -5.48 -3.81
CA GLU A 119 -6.13 -6.16 -2.59
C GLU A 119 -5.51 -5.16 -1.59
N LYS A 120 -4.67 -4.23 -2.06
CA LYS A 120 -4.10 -3.15 -1.21
C LYS A 120 -5.19 -2.25 -0.62
N ILE A 121 -6.18 -1.87 -1.41
CA ILE A 121 -7.35 -1.08 -0.96
C ILE A 121 -8.15 -1.87 0.09
N LYS A 122 -8.48 -3.14 -0.19
CA LYS A 122 -9.24 -4.01 0.71
C LYS A 122 -8.52 -4.24 2.04
N SER A 123 -7.21 -4.34 2.02
CA SER A 123 -6.39 -4.48 3.23
C SER A 123 -6.26 -3.17 4.01
N LYS A 124 -6.87 -2.07 3.53
CA LYS A 124 -6.78 -0.72 4.14
C LYS A 124 -5.32 -0.28 4.35
N GLU A 125 -4.49 -0.49 3.34
CA GLU A 125 -3.05 -0.27 3.45
C GLU A 125 -2.72 1.15 3.91
N TYR A 126 -3.31 2.18 3.26
CA TYR A 126 -3.09 3.58 3.62
C TYR A 126 -3.49 3.90 5.07
N GLN A 127 -4.64 3.37 5.54
CA GLN A 127 -5.12 3.62 6.90
C GLN A 127 -4.22 3.01 7.97
N ARG A 128 -3.50 1.93 7.63
CA ARG A 128 -2.58 1.23 8.53
C ARG A 128 -1.14 1.80 8.49
N LEU A 129 -0.89 2.82 7.66
CA LEU A 129 0.36 3.57 7.73
C LEU A 129 0.38 4.44 8.97
N ASP A 130 1.56 4.63 9.52
CA ASP A 130 1.82 5.56 10.61
C ASP A 130 1.47 7.00 10.21
N ASP A 131 0.97 7.81 11.14
CA ASP A 131 0.59 9.19 10.83
C ASP A 131 1.80 10.04 10.41
N ASN A 132 2.98 9.78 10.98
CA ASN A 132 4.23 10.41 10.53
C ASN A 132 4.55 10.05 9.08
N THR A 133 4.32 8.80 8.68
CA THR A 133 4.49 8.37 7.29
C THR A 133 3.53 9.10 6.36
N LYS A 134 2.26 9.23 6.75
CA LYS A 134 1.28 10.00 5.96
C LYS A 134 1.71 11.45 5.79
N LEU A 135 2.22 12.10 6.85
CA LEU A 135 2.76 13.46 6.78
C LEU A 135 3.97 13.56 5.84
N LYS A 136 4.94 12.63 5.93
CA LYS A 136 6.06 12.58 4.98
C LYS A 136 5.60 12.46 3.54
N LEU A 137 4.61 11.61 3.26
CA LEU A 137 4.06 11.44 1.92
C LEU A 137 3.39 12.72 1.40
N ILE A 138 2.62 13.43 2.25
CA ILE A 138 1.99 14.72 1.92
C ILE A 138 3.05 15.78 1.61
N ASN A 139 4.08 15.89 2.47
CA ASN A 139 5.15 16.86 2.35
C ASN A 139 6.20 16.51 1.29
N LYS A 140 6.10 15.31 0.68
CA LYS A 140 7.10 14.75 -0.26
C LYS A 140 8.50 14.64 0.35
N GLU A 141 8.55 14.30 1.63
CA GLU A 141 9.79 14.04 2.36
C GLU A 141 10.37 12.67 2.03
N GLU A 142 11.65 12.48 2.33
CA GLU A 142 12.33 11.20 2.15
C GLU A 142 11.73 10.13 3.08
N THR A 143 11.47 8.95 2.51
CA THR A 143 10.91 7.82 3.23
C THR A 143 11.95 6.74 3.49
N VAL A 144 11.76 5.98 4.57
CA VAL A 144 12.60 4.84 4.95
C VAL A 144 11.79 3.55 4.94
N VAL A 145 12.48 2.41 5.00
CA VAL A 145 11.84 1.07 4.93
C VAL A 145 10.67 0.92 5.89
N SER A 146 10.85 1.36 7.14
CA SER A 146 9.84 1.21 8.20
C SER A 146 8.57 2.01 7.98
N ASP A 147 8.62 3.08 7.17
CA ASP A 147 7.47 3.92 6.88
C ASP A 147 6.35 3.13 6.19
N PHE A 148 6.69 2.07 5.46
CA PHE A 148 5.71 1.26 4.72
C PHE A 148 5.31 -0.03 5.42
N ILE A 149 5.91 -0.35 6.57
CA ILE A 149 5.52 -1.51 7.37
C ILE A 149 4.22 -1.18 8.12
N LYS A 150 3.17 -1.90 7.80
CA LYS A 150 1.83 -1.67 8.33
C LYS A 150 1.74 -1.98 9.82
N ASN A 151 0.83 -1.30 10.50
CA ASN A 151 0.50 -1.57 11.90
C ASN A 151 -1.03 -1.57 12.11
N PRO A 152 -1.62 -2.68 12.58
CA PRO A 152 -0.99 -3.98 12.85
C PRO A 152 -0.67 -4.76 11.58
N ILE A 153 0.27 -5.71 11.68
CA ILE A 153 0.55 -6.71 10.65
C ILE A 153 -0.51 -7.81 10.75
N ILE A 154 -1.13 -8.16 9.62
CA ILE A 154 -2.17 -9.20 9.58
C ILE A 154 -1.50 -10.54 9.25
N ILE A 155 -1.58 -11.51 10.16
CA ILE A 155 -1.07 -12.86 9.97
C ILE A 155 -2.25 -13.83 9.91
N ARG A 156 -2.29 -14.63 8.84
CA ARG A 156 -3.39 -15.57 8.63
C ARG A 156 -3.27 -16.78 9.56
N ASN A 157 -4.27 -16.99 10.40
CA ASN A 157 -4.39 -18.15 11.27
C ASN A 157 -5.09 -19.33 10.57
N LYS A 158 -4.38 -20.00 9.66
CA LYS A 158 -4.93 -21.10 8.84
C LYS A 158 -5.48 -22.28 9.65
N TYR A 159 -5.01 -22.46 10.87
CA TYR A 159 -5.35 -23.61 11.71
C TYR A 159 -6.35 -23.25 12.81
N ASN A 160 -6.84 -22.02 12.84
CA ASN A 160 -7.71 -21.53 13.90
C ASN A 160 -7.15 -21.82 15.31
N VAL A 161 -5.84 -21.69 15.46
CA VAL A 161 -5.19 -21.87 16.77
C VAL A 161 -5.70 -20.80 17.71
N ASP A 162 -6.09 -21.21 18.90
CA ASP A 162 -6.51 -20.27 19.93
C ASP A 162 -5.39 -19.28 20.26
N LYS A 163 -5.75 -18.00 20.40
CA LYS A 163 -4.81 -16.91 20.65
C LYS A 163 -3.98 -17.11 21.93
N GLU A 164 -4.52 -17.85 22.90
CA GLU A 164 -3.84 -18.17 24.15
C GLU A 164 -2.77 -19.25 23.99
N HIS A 165 -2.86 -20.07 22.95
CA HIS A 165 -1.92 -21.16 22.67
C HIS A 165 -0.88 -20.82 21.58
N ILE A 166 -0.84 -19.59 21.11
CA ILE A 166 0.16 -19.15 20.14
C ILE A 166 1.52 -19.00 20.82
N THR A 167 2.49 -19.78 20.34
CA THR A 167 3.91 -19.66 20.68
C THR A 167 4.66 -18.97 19.55
N GLU A 168 5.87 -18.46 19.80
CA GLU A 168 6.73 -17.85 18.76
C GLU A 168 6.96 -18.82 17.60
N LYS A 169 7.14 -20.10 17.91
CA LYS A 169 7.32 -21.15 16.90
C LYS A 169 6.05 -21.38 16.03
N ILE A 170 4.87 -21.32 16.62
CA ILE A 170 3.61 -21.41 15.87
C ILE A 170 3.43 -20.16 15.02
N LEU A 171 3.70 -18.98 15.57
CA LEU A 171 3.63 -17.72 14.84
C LEU A 171 4.57 -17.72 13.63
N GLN A 172 5.82 -18.13 13.81
CA GLN A 172 6.81 -18.29 12.74
C GLN A 172 6.33 -19.28 11.68
N LYS A 173 5.76 -20.42 12.08
CA LYS A 173 5.19 -21.40 11.14
C LYS A 173 4.06 -20.80 10.30
N LEU A 174 3.12 -20.07 10.91
CA LEU A 174 2.03 -19.40 10.20
C LEU A 174 2.55 -18.41 9.17
N ILE A 175 3.58 -17.64 9.52
CA ILE A 175 4.24 -16.69 8.62
C ILE A 175 4.90 -17.43 7.44
N LEU A 176 5.67 -18.47 7.71
CA LEU A 176 6.40 -19.21 6.67
C LEU A 176 5.48 -19.95 5.69
N GLU A 177 4.33 -20.41 6.16
CA GLU A 177 3.33 -21.07 5.29
C GLU A 177 2.57 -20.11 4.37
N ASP A 178 2.59 -18.81 4.66
CA ASP A 178 2.01 -17.77 3.82
C ASP A 178 2.98 -16.59 3.68
N ILE A 179 4.26 -16.93 3.47
CA ILE A 179 5.36 -15.95 3.45
C ILE A 179 5.12 -14.84 2.42
N GLU A 180 4.54 -15.17 1.28
CA GLU A 180 4.22 -14.22 0.23
C GLU A 180 3.28 -13.12 0.75
N LYS A 181 2.20 -13.49 1.45
CA LYS A 181 1.30 -12.51 2.05
C LYS A 181 1.94 -11.73 3.20
N PHE A 182 2.75 -12.40 4.00
CA PHE A 182 3.48 -11.72 5.06
C PHE A 182 4.42 -10.63 4.50
N LEU A 183 5.15 -10.92 3.42
CA LEU A 183 5.98 -9.93 2.76
C LEU A 183 5.17 -8.75 2.21
N LEU A 184 3.97 -9.01 1.67
CA LEU A 184 3.05 -7.95 1.24
C LEU A 184 2.54 -7.10 2.42
N GLU A 185 2.38 -7.69 3.60
CA GLU A 185 2.03 -6.95 4.82
C GLU A 185 3.17 -6.04 5.30
N LEU A 186 4.41 -6.45 5.14
CA LEU A 186 5.56 -5.59 5.44
C LEU A 186 5.70 -4.40 4.47
N GLY A 187 5.11 -4.51 3.29
CA GLY A 187 5.21 -3.49 2.24
C GLY A 187 5.96 -3.99 1.01
N THR A 188 6.39 -3.06 0.18
CA THR A 188 7.05 -3.39 -1.09
C THR A 188 8.57 -3.51 -0.93
N GLY A 189 9.18 -4.32 -1.79
CA GLY A 189 10.63 -4.46 -1.86
C GLY A 189 11.21 -5.56 -0.96
N PHE A 190 10.41 -6.22 -0.13
CA PHE A 190 10.90 -7.27 0.76
C PHE A 190 11.10 -8.60 0.04
N SER A 191 12.22 -9.24 0.31
CA SER A 191 12.56 -10.58 -0.15
C SER A 191 12.96 -11.45 1.06
N PHE A 192 12.45 -12.68 1.09
CA PHE A 192 12.80 -13.64 2.12
C PHE A 192 14.16 -14.26 1.84
N ILE A 193 15.06 -14.24 2.83
CA ILE A 193 16.37 -14.91 2.76
C ILE A 193 16.29 -16.25 3.49
N LYS A 194 15.99 -16.21 4.81
CA LYS A 194 15.99 -17.42 5.61
C LYS A 194 15.26 -17.20 6.94
N SER A 195 14.59 -18.25 7.45
CA SER A 195 14.13 -18.39 8.84
C SER A 195 15.20 -19.08 9.69
N GLU A 196 15.15 -18.84 11.00
CA GLU A 196 16.12 -19.39 11.96
C GLU A 196 17.56 -19.23 11.47
N TYR A 197 17.91 -17.99 11.06
CA TYR A 197 19.23 -17.72 10.52
C TYR A 197 20.27 -17.79 11.61
N LYS A 198 21.08 -18.85 11.56
CA LYS A 198 22.10 -19.17 12.58
C LYS A 198 23.25 -18.18 12.54
N ILE A 199 23.52 -17.53 13.67
CA ILE A 199 24.66 -16.66 13.87
C ILE A 199 25.50 -17.17 15.05
N LYS A 200 26.81 -16.84 15.04
CA LYS A 200 27.71 -17.22 16.13
C LYS A 200 28.28 -15.99 16.80
N ILE A 201 27.96 -15.82 18.08
CA ILE A 201 28.46 -14.71 18.91
C ILE A 201 29.34 -15.29 20.02
N GLY A 202 30.64 -15.05 19.91
CA GLY A 202 31.61 -15.72 20.77
C GLY A 202 31.58 -17.23 20.60
N SER A 203 31.29 -17.97 21.67
CA SER A 203 31.15 -19.44 21.66
C SER A 203 29.68 -19.90 21.48
N THR A 204 28.70 -18.98 21.52
CA THR A 204 27.27 -19.29 21.55
C THR A 204 26.64 -19.12 20.17
N TYR A 205 25.74 -20.04 19.83
CA TYR A 205 24.90 -19.93 18.65
C TYR A 205 23.56 -19.25 19.02
N ASN A 206 23.17 -18.29 18.20
CA ASN A 206 21.89 -17.61 18.26
C ASN A 206 21.17 -17.75 16.91
N TYR A 207 19.88 -17.48 16.88
CA TYR A 207 19.06 -17.63 15.68
C TYR A 207 18.20 -16.37 15.52
N ILE A 208 18.30 -15.76 14.34
CA ILE A 208 17.40 -14.69 13.92
C ILE A 208 16.13 -15.35 13.38
N ASP A 209 14.95 -14.97 13.89
CA ASP A 209 13.69 -15.61 13.50
C ASP A 209 13.45 -15.54 12.00
N LEU A 210 13.54 -14.33 11.39
CA LEU A 210 13.49 -14.16 9.94
C LEU A 210 14.54 -13.14 9.51
N LEU A 211 15.36 -13.49 8.54
CA LEU A 211 16.26 -12.58 7.83
C LEU A 211 15.68 -12.29 6.45
N LEU A 212 15.44 -11.00 6.18
CA LEU A 212 14.91 -10.49 4.93
C LEU A 212 15.91 -9.53 4.30
N PHE A 213 15.65 -9.17 3.04
CA PHE A 213 16.33 -8.09 2.33
C PHE A 213 15.29 -7.19 1.68
N ASN A 214 15.47 -5.89 1.78
CA ASN A 214 14.65 -4.93 1.05
C ASN A 214 15.47 -4.34 -0.11
N TYR A 215 15.07 -4.69 -1.35
CA TYR A 215 15.81 -4.28 -2.55
C TYR A 215 15.58 -2.82 -2.93
N THR A 216 14.47 -2.19 -2.48
CA THR A 216 14.20 -0.77 -2.74
C THR A 216 15.14 0.13 -1.93
N TYR A 217 15.39 -0.24 -0.68
CA TYR A 217 16.27 0.50 0.23
C TYR A 217 17.64 -0.17 0.41
N ASN A 218 17.92 -1.20 -0.36
CA ASN A 218 19.20 -1.90 -0.41
C ASN A 218 19.77 -2.29 0.98
N CYS A 219 18.90 -2.77 1.90
CA CYS A 219 19.30 -3.11 3.27
C CYS A 219 18.76 -4.46 3.74
N PHE A 220 19.48 -5.09 4.67
CA PHE A 220 18.95 -6.25 5.39
C PHE A 220 17.91 -5.82 6.42
N VAL A 221 16.95 -6.71 6.67
CA VAL A 221 15.91 -6.54 7.67
C VAL A 221 15.88 -7.76 8.57
N VAL A 222 16.15 -7.55 9.85
CA VAL A 222 16.07 -8.56 10.90
C VAL A 222 14.67 -8.49 11.52
N ILE A 223 13.93 -9.59 11.50
CA ILE A 223 12.63 -9.71 12.16
C ILE A 223 12.79 -10.58 13.41
N GLU A 224 12.27 -10.10 14.52
CA GLU A 224 12.15 -10.83 15.77
C GLU A 224 10.67 -10.95 16.14
N LEU A 225 10.21 -12.16 16.45
CA LEU A 225 8.82 -12.47 16.75
C LEU A 225 8.62 -12.62 18.26
N LYS A 226 7.63 -11.94 18.81
CA LYS A 226 7.28 -12.04 20.23
C LYS A 226 5.78 -12.24 20.41
N VAL A 227 5.39 -13.25 21.14
CA VAL A 227 3.98 -13.51 21.49
C VAL A 227 3.54 -12.77 22.77
N THR A 228 4.44 -11.98 23.33
CA THR A 228 4.23 -11.13 24.50
C THR A 228 4.21 -9.65 24.12
N GLU A 229 4.04 -8.79 25.09
CA GLU A 229 4.27 -7.35 24.96
C GLU A 229 5.76 -7.07 24.70
N LEU A 230 6.05 -5.93 24.06
CA LEU A 230 7.41 -5.44 23.86
C LEU A 230 8.10 -5.21 25.20
N LYS A 231 9.36 -5.68 25.32
CA LYS A 231 10.20 -5.53 26.50
C LYS A 231 11.58 -5.02 26.13
N LYS A 232 12.28 -4.43 27.11
CA LYS A 232 13.63 -3.89 26.93
C LYS A 232 14.64 -4.95 26.44
N GLU A 233 14.53 -6.17 26.92
CA GLU A 233 15.41 -7.28 26.50
C GLU A 233 15.29 -7.61 25.01
N HIS A 234 14.10 -7.45 24.41
CA HIS A 234 13.90 -7.68 22.99
C HIS A 234 14.67 -6.66 22.12
N ILE A 235 14.78 -5.43 22.61
CA ILE A 235 15.54 -4.37 21.93
C ILE A 235 17.03 -4.70 21.92
N GLY A 236 17.58 -5.09 23.07
CA GLY A 236 18.99 -5.49 23.14
C GLY A 236 19.31 -6.71 22.27
N GLN A 237 18.40 -7.67 22.20
CA GLN A 237 18.54 -8.86 21.37
C GLN A 237 18.62 -8.49 19.87
N ILE A 238 17.64 -7.71 19.37
CA ILE A 238 17.59 -7.36 17.95
C ILE A 238 18.75 -6.44 17.57
N GLU A 239 19.19 -5.54 18.43
CA GLU A 239 20.35 -4.68 18.21
C GLU A 239 21.63 -5.50 17.97
N VAL A 240 21.87 -6.52 18.80
CA VAL A 240 23.00 -7.45 18.63
C VAL A 240 22.91 -8.16 17.29
N TYR A 241 21.72 -8.60 16.86
CA TYR A 241 21.52 -9.28 15.59
C TYR A 241 21.75 -8.37 14.40
N MET A 242 21.24 -7.14 14.43
CA MET A 242 21.46 -6.13 13.38
C MET A 242 22.96 -5.83 13.23
N ASN A 243 23.65 -5.60 14.34
CA ASN A 243 25.08 -5.32 14.35
C ASN A 243 25.90 -6.51 13.84
N TYR A 244 25.48 -7.76 14.12
CA TYR A 244 26.09 -8.96 13.56
C TYR A 244 25.94 -9.01 12.03
N VAL A 245 24.75 -8.72 11.50
CA VAL A 245 24.47 -8.69 10.06
C VAL A 245 25.31 -7.60 9.40
N ASP A 246 25.37 -6.40 9.97
CA ASP A 246 26.16 -5.28 9.48
C ASP A 246 27.65 -5.60 9.40
N LYS A 247 28.17 -6.34 10.38
CA LYS A 247 29.59 -6.65 10.46
C LYS A 247 30.02 -7.86 9.63
N ASN A 248 29.16 -8.88 9.49
CA ASN A 248 29.56 -10.18 8.97
C ASN A 248 28.87 -10.59 7.65
N ILE A 249 27.76 -9.95 7.30
CA ILE A 249 26.93 -10.36 6.15
C ILE A 249 26.80 -9.24 5.13
N LYS A 250 26.52 -8.02 5.58
CA LYS A 250 26.31 -6.85 4.75
C LYS A 250 27.58 -6.49 3.97
N THR A 251 27.41 -6.10 2.71
CA THR A 251 28.49 -5.52 1.88
C THR A 251 28.57 -3.99 2.08
N ILE A 252 29.68 -3.39 1.61
CA ILE A 252 29.93 -1.95 1.76
C ILE A 252 28.88 -1.10 1.00
N ASN A 253 28.33 -1.61 -0.08
CA ASN A 253 27.36 -0.91 -0.93
C ASN A 253 25.92 -1.04 -0.43
N GLN A 254 25.68 -1.74 0.67
CA GLN A 254 24.37 -1.90 1.26
C GLN A 254 24.21 -0.95 2.44
N ASP A 255 22.97 -0.47 2.66
CA ASP A 255 22.64 0.36 3.79
C ASP A 255 22.65 -0.43 5.10
N LYS A 256 22.62 0.27 6.21
CA LYS A 256 22.61 -0.35 7.53
C LYS A 256 21.37 -1.21 7.73
N THR A 257 21.57 -2.35 8.34
CA THR A 257 20.49 -3.28 8.70
C THR A 257 19.49 -2.61 9.63
N ILE A 258 18.21 -2.82 9.38
CA ILE A 258 17.12 -2.42 10.28
C ILE A 258 16.58 -3.63 11.04
N GLY A 259 16.01 -3.39 12.22
CA GLY A 259 15.35 -4.38 13.05
C GLY A 259 13.86 -4.08 13.19
N VAL A 260 13.04 -5.12 13.10
CA VAL A 260 11.60 -5.02 13.31
C VAL A 260 11.17 -6.08 14.32
N ILE A 261 10.68 -5.63 15.48
CA ILE A 261 10.09 -6.52 16.48
C ILE A 261 8.59 -6.59 16.23
N ILE A 262 8.09 -7.78 15.95
CA ILE A 262 6.66 -8.05 15.76
C ILE A 262 6.15 -8.67 17.05
N CYS A 263 5.28 -7.98 17.77
CA CYS A 263 4.83 -8.37 19.10
C CYS A 263 3.29 -8.39 19.22
N LYS A 264 2.78 -9.05 20.25
CA LYS A 264 1.33 -9.16 20.48
C LYS A 264 0.71 -7.82 20.87
N LYS A 265 1.45 -6.99 21.60
CA LYS A 265 1.02 -5.68 22.08
C LYS A 265 2.20 -4.74 22.15
N ASP A 266 1.97 -3.56 21.68
CA ASP A 266 2.96 -2.50 21.72
C ASP A 266 3.11 -1.91 23.13
N ASN A 267 4.36 -1.57 23.45
CA ASN A 267 4.71 -0.73 24.56
C ASN A 267 5.78 0.25 24.08
N GLY A 268 5.33 1.24 23.29
CA GLY A 268 6.15 2.18 22.53
C GLY A 268 7.19 2.94 23.38
N TYR A 269 6.98 3.05 24.68
CA TYR A 269 7.93 3.72 25.58
C TYR A 269 9.34 3.13 25.51
N TYR A 270 9.50 1.82 25.33
CA TYR A 270 10.82 1.23 25.24
C TYR A 270 11.59 1.62 23.98
N ILE A 271 10.91 1.83 22.88
CA ILE A 271 11.52 2.28 21.61
C ILE A 271 11.85 3.77 21.67
N GLU A 272 10.98 4.59 22.23
CA GLU A 272 11.21 6.03 22.40
C GLU A 272 12.53 6.33 23.12
N TYR A 273 12.90 5.48 24.08
CA TYR A 273 14.15 5.59 24.82
C TYR A 273 15.27 4.67 24.31
N SER A 274 15.08 4.03 23.14
CA SER A 274 16.14 3.24 22.50
C SER A 274 17.20 4.15 21.89
N SER A 275 18.46 3.77 22.01
CA SER A 275 19.59 4.50 21.41
C SER A 275 19.76 4.24 19.91
N ASP A 276 19.15 3.20 19.37
CA ASP A 276 19.26 2.84 17.95
C ASP A 276 17.95 3.13 17.21
N SER A 277 17.97 4.18 16.39
CA SER A 277 16.82 4.63 15.59
C SER A 277 16.43 3.67 14.45
N ARG A 278 17.18 2.59 14.25
CA ARG A 278 16.91 1.57 13.23
C ARG A 278 16.02 0.43 13.73
N ILE A 279 15.63 0.46 15.01
CA ILE A 279 14.76 -0.56 15.61
C ILE A 279 13.33 -0.05 15.59
N TYR A 280 12.46 -0.85 15.02
CA TYR A 280 11.03 -0.58 14.90
C TYR A 280 10.24 -1.70 15.57
N HIS A 281 9.03 -1.39 15.99
CA HIS A 281 8.10 -2.36 16.52
C HIS A 281 6.76 -2.28 15.79
N LYS A 282 6.09 -3.40 15.67
CA LYS A 282 4.75 -3.50 15.07
C LYS A 282 3.93 -4.53 15.84
N GLU A 283 2.66 -4.23 16.01
CA GLU A 283 1.73 -5.22 16.53
C GLU A 283 1.33 -6.21 15.42
N TYR A 284 0.94 -7.41 15.81
CA TYR A 284 0.29 -8.33 14.89
C TYR A 284 -1.11 -8.69 15.35
N ILE A 285 -1.96 -9.01 14.40
CA ILE A 285 -3.27 -9.62 14.63
C ILE A 285 -3.39 -10.91 13.83
N LEU A 286 -4.04 -11.90 14.44
CA LEU A 286 -4.37 -13.16 13.79
C LEU A 286 -5.77 -13.08 13.21
N ASN A 287 -5.89 -13.40 11.90
CA ASN A 287 -7.13 -13.32 11.14
C ASN A 287 -7.47 -14.68 10.51
#